data_68f331b091bc4a3f1c4368461fa2013f
#
_entry.id   68f331b091bc4a3f1c4368461fa2013f
#
_cell.length_a   1.000
_cell.length_b   1.000
_cell.length_c   1.000
_cell.angle_alpha   90.00
_cell.angle_beta   90.00
_cell.angle_gamma   90.00
#
_symmetry.space_group_name_H-M   'P 1'
#
loop_
_entity.id
_entity.type
_entity.pdbx_description
1 polymer ?
#
loop_
_entity_poly.entity_id
_entity_poly.type
_entity_poly.pdbx_seq_one_letter_code
_entity_poly.pdbx_strand_id
1 'polypeptide(L)'
;ATLFDRWEDNAPPARHQELEIDRHMDLNYDLFVDLTPDFNSPPSQQRQDRSAWNNMKRMTPEQLKTWRDAYGPKDEAFHEANLSGKELVRWKYQRYAKNYLRCVKGVDESVGRLMATLEDLGLSENTVVIYSSDQGFYVGDHGWYDKRWMYEESLKMPFIIKWPGVTQPGSVNEDMIQNLDYAETFLEMAQAPIPADMQGRSLVPLLKGETP
;
A
#
# COMPACT_ATOMS: atom_id res chain seq x y z
N ALA A 1 2.15 -5.68 18.94
CA ALA A 1 2.57 -5.96 17.56
C ALA A 1 2.97 -7.43 17.45
N THR A 2 2.45 -8.08 16.45
CA THR A 2 2.57 -9.51 16.18
C THR A 2 3.87 -9.88 15.43
N LEU A 3 4.85 -8.97 15.42
CA LEU A 3 6.11 -9.11 14.67
C LEU A 3 6.89 -10.41 14.96
N PHE A 4 6.71 -10.97 16.14
CA PHE A 4 7.33 -12.21 16.59
C PHE A 4 6.30 -13.29 16.89
N ASP A 5 5.07 -13.17 16.38
CA ASP A 5 4.06 -14.19 16.52
C ASP A 5 4.54 -15.50 15.88
N ARG A 6 4.17 -16.57 16.51
CA ARG A 6 4.52 -17.90 16.01
C ARG A 6 3.55 -18.27 14.90
N TRP A 7 4.05 -18.35 13.69
CA TRP A 7 3.34 -18.88 12.53
C TRP A 7 2.84 -20.33 12.69
N GLU A 8 3.21 -20.99 13.79
CA GLU A 8 2.69 -22.33 14.18
C GLU A 8 1.16 -22.34 14.33
N ASP A 9 0.56 -21.22 14.71
CA ASP A 9 -0.89 -21.05 14.84
C ASP A 9 -1.58 -20.72 13.52
N ASN A 10 -0.82 -20.44 12.46
CA ASN A 10 -1.37 -20.16 11.14
C ASN A 10 -1.86 -21.44 10.44
N ALA A 11 -2.73 -21.27 9.43
CA ALA A 11 -3.15 -22.38 8.58
C ALA A 11 -1.93 -23.13 8.01
N PRO A 12 -1.96 -24.47 7.90
CA PRO A 12 -0.80 -25.25 7.47
C PRO A 12 -0.10 -24.75 6.20
N PRO A 13 -0.80 -24.34 5.12
CA PRO A 13 -0.14 -23.77 3.95
C PRO A 13 0.62 -22.48 4.25
N ALA A 14 0.10 -21.64 5.15
CA ALA A 14 0.69 -20.35 5.50
C ALA A 14 1.97 -20.47 6.35
N ARG A 15 2.24 -21.64 6.91
CA ARG A 15 3.45 -21.88 7.72
C ARG A 15 4.73 -21.95 6.89
N HIS A 16 4.61 -22.14 5.58
CA HIS A 16 5.74 -22.32 4.66
C HIS A 16 5.82 -21.19 3.62
N GLN A 17 5.14 -20.08 3.86
CA GLN A 17 5.16 -18.94 2.96
C GLN A 17 6.48 -18.16 3.07
N GLU A 18 6.79 -17.35 2.04
CA GLU A 18 8.03 -16.57 1.92
C GLU A 18 7.80 -15.06 2.18
N LEU A 19 7.00 -14.70 3.19
CA LEU A 19 6.65 -13.31 3.52
C LEU A 19 7.15 -12.85 4.90
N GLU A 20 8.02 -13.61 5.55
CA GLU A 20 8.50 -13.28 6.88
C GLU A 20 9.57 -12.20 6.86
N ILE A 21 9.38 -11.16 7.66
CA ILE A 21 10.36 -10.07 7.82
C ILE A 21 11.70 -10.61 8.32
N ASP A 22 11.68 -11.63 9.17
CA ASP A 22 12.89 -12.25 9.72
C ASP A 22 13.72 -12.93 8.61
N ARG A 23 13.12 -13.88 7.90
CA ARG A 23 13.83 -14.81 7.02
C ARG A 23 13.91 -14.37 5.57
N HIS A 24 12.85 -13.72 5.07
CA HIS A 24 12.65 -13.55 3.63
C HIS A 24 12.82 -12.10 3.16
N MET A 25 12.64 -11.12 4.07
CA MET A 25 12.81 -9.72 3.71
C MET A 25 14.29 -9.40 3.42
N ASP A 26 14.56 -9.05 2.18
CA ASP A 26 15.90 -8.72 1.70
C ASP A 26 16.27 -7.25 1.98
N LEU A 27 17.51 -7.03 2.39
CA LEU A 27 17.99 -5.70 2.74
C LEU A 27 18.07 -4.75 1.55
N ASN A 28 18.52 -5.26 0.42
CA ASN A 28 18.72 -4.45 -0.79
C ASN A 28 17.41 -4.29 -1.56
N TYR A 29 16.71 -5.43 -1.80
CA TYR A 29 15.51 -5.46 -2.62
C TYR A 29 14.29 -4.85 -1.95
N ASP A 30 14.00 -5.23 -0.70
CA ASP A 30 12.78 -4.80 0.00
C ASP A 30 13.01 -3.51 0.81
N LEU A 31 14.21 -3.31 1.34
CA LEU A 31 14.53 -2.22 2.26
C LEU A 31 15.40 -1.12 1.65
N PHE A 32 15.89 -1.33 0.44
CA PHE A 32 16.72 -0.38 -0.30
C PHE A 32 17.99 0.04 0.47
N VAL A 33 18.59 -0.90 1.21
CA VAL A 33 19.89 -0.68 1.87
C VAL A 33 20.98 -0.77 0.82
N ASP A 34 21.96 0.12 0.87
CA ASP A 34 23.12 0.19 -0.03
C ASP A 34 22.76 0.28 -1.53
N LEU A 35 21.55 0.72 -1.86
CA LEU A 35 21.17 0.95 -3.24
C LEU A 35 21.94 2.13 -3.84
N THR A 36 23.21 1.86 -4.13
CA THR A 36 23.97 2.66 -5.10
C THR A 36 23.86 1.93 -6.44
N PRO A 37 23.12 2.46 -7.42
CA PRO A 37 23.11 1.84 -8.72
C PRO A 37 24.52 1.94 -9.32
N ASP A 38 25.28 0.84 -9.24
CA ASP A 38 26.48 0.69 -10.03
C ASP A 38 26.03 0.20 -11.41
N PHE A 39 26.01 1.15 -12.36
CA PHE A 39 25.64 0.89 -13.75
C PHE A 39 26.63 -0.08 -14.45
N ASN A 40 27.74 -0.41 -13.80
CA ASN A 40 28.79 -1.30 -14.31
C ASN A 40 28.71 -2.72 -13.70
N SER A 41 27.78 -2.96 -12.78
CA SER A 41 27.61 -4.30 -12.19
C SER A 41 27.28 -5.36 -13.22
N PRO A 42 27.85 -6.56 -13.12
CA PRO A 42 27.59 -7.64 -14.06
C PRO A 42 26.11 -8.06 -14.08
N PRO A 43 25.57 -8.53 -15.21
CA PRO A 43 24.17 -8.90 -15.38
C PRO A 43 23.60 -9.89 -14.35
N SER A 44 24.44 -10.71 -13.73
CA SER A 44 24.07 -11.64 -12.66
C SER A 44 23.68 -10.92 -11.36
N GLN A 45 24.34 -9.82 -11.02
CA GLN A 45 24.04 -8.99 -9.86
C GLN A 45 22.85 -8.06 -10.13
N GLN A 46 22.71 -7.57 -11.37
CA GLN A 46 21.57 -6.77 -11.80
C GLN A 46 20.21 -7.50 -11.72
N ARG A 47 20.22 -8.82 -11.61
CA ARG A 47 18.99 -9.65 -11.60
C ARG A 47 18.30 -9.68 -10.23
N GLN A 48 19.05 -9.56 -9.16
CA GLN A 48 18.52 -9.48 -7.78
C GLN A 48 17.97 -8.08 -7.46
N ASP A 49 18.62 -7.03 -8.03
CA ASP A 49 18.29 -5.62 -7.77
C ASP A 49 17.29 -5.02 -8.79
N ARG A 50 16.71 -5.81 -9.67
CA ARG A 50 16.09 -5.32 -10.92
C ARG A 50 14.92 -4.35 -10.72
N SER A 51 14.10 -4.50 -9.69
CA SER A 51 12.95 -3.60 -9.50
C SER A 51 13.35 -2.32 -8.77
N ALA A 52 14.13 -2.41 -7.72
CA ALA A 52 14.66 -1.26 -7.00
C ALA A 52 15.56 -0.41 -7.94
N TRP A 53 16.42 -1.07 -8.71
CA TRP A 53 17.27 -0.45 -9.71
C TRP A 53 16.47 0.22 -10.85
N ASN A 54 15.41 -0.40 -11.35
CA ASN A 54 14.53 0.21 -12.36
C ASN A 54 13.79 1.43 -11.84
N ASN A 55 13.44 1.46 -10.57
CA ASN A 55 12.84 2.64 -9.95
C ASN A 55 13.87 3.78 -9.81
N MET A 56 15.08 3.48 -9.40
CA MET A 56 16.15 4.48 -9.29
C MET A 56 16.59 5.06 -10.63
N LYS A 57 16.56 4.27 -11.70
CA LYS A 57 16.83 4.76 -13.07
C LYS A 57 15.86 5.83 -13.55
N ARG A 58 14.65 5.87 -12.99
CA ARG A 58 13.62 6.84 -13.36
C ARG A 58 13.77 8.16 -12.60
N MET A 59 14.63 8.19 -11.59
CA MET A 59 14.89 9.41 -10.82
C MET A 59 15.75 10.38 -11.62
N THR A 60 15.44 11.67 -11.50
CA THR A 60 16.36 12.70 -11.96
C THR A 60 17.62 12.74 -11.10
N PRO A 61 18.73 13.35 -11.56
CA PRO A 61 19.94 13.49 -10.73
C PRO A 61 19.67 14.15 -9.37
N GLU A 62 18.75 15.14 -9.31
CA GLU A 62 18.38 15.80 -8.06
C GLU A 62 17.60 14.88 -7.14
N GLN A 63 16.66 14.09 -7.67
CA GLN A 63 15.91 13.11 -6.90
C GLN A 63 16.85 12.03 -6.34
N LEU A 64 17.78 11.54 -7.16
CA LEU A 64 18.76 10.56 -6.74
C LEU A 64 19.70 11.11 -5.65
N LYS A 65 20.13 12.38 -5.79
CA LYS A 65 20.91 13.06 -4.75
C LYS A 65 20.11 13.18 -3.46
N THR A 66 18.87 13.62 -3.51
CA THR A 66 17.99 13.74 -2.35
C THR A 66 17.80 12.39 -1.65
N TRP A 67 17.64 11.32 -2.43
CA TRP A 67 17.57 9.95 -1.90
C TRP A 67 18.85 9.59 -1.15
N ARG A 68 20.00 9.76 -1.78
CA ARG A 68 21.30 9.42 -1.17
C ARG A 68 21.57 10.22 0.10
N ASP A 69 21.30 11.51 0.08
CA ASP A 69 21.48 12.39 1.26
C ASP A 69 20.57 11.95 2.42
N ALA A 70 19.37 11.41 2.11
CA ALA A 70 18.40 10.98 3.12
C ALA A 70 18.63 9.56 3.65
N TYR A 71 19.15 8.65 2.81
CA TYR A 71 19.28 7.23 3.14
C TYR A 71 20.72 6.81 3.45
N GLY A 72 21.73 7.41 2.84
CA GLY A 72 23.13 7.07 3.07
C GLY A 72 23.51 7.07 4.56
N PRO A 73 23.29 8.14 5.32
CA PRO A 73 23.60 8.14 6.76
C PRO A 73 22.86 7.07 7.58
N LYS A 74 21.67 6.66 7.12
CA LYS A 74 20.90 5.59 7.79
C LYS A 74 21.46 4.20 7.49
N ASP A 75 22.00 4.02 6.29
CA ASP A 75 22.61 2.77 5.87
C ASP A 75 23.99 2.62 6.55
N GLU A 76 24.77 3.70 6.64
CA GLU A 76 26.01 3.73 7.42
C GLU A 76 25.76 3.37 8.89
N ALA A 77 24.79 4.02 9.54
CA ALA A 77 24.42 3.72 10.93
C ALA A 77 23.93 2.27 11.13
N PHE A 78 23.28 1.69 10.13
CA PHE A 78 22.90 0.28 10.15
C PHE A 78 24.11 -0.65 10.15
N HIS A 79 25.09 -0.39 9.29
CA HIS A 79 26.32 -1.18 9.24
C HIS A 79 27.15 -1.06 10.53
N GLU A 80 27.27 0.15 11.07
CA GLU A 80 27.97 0.38 12.34
C GLU A 80 27.32 -0.35 13.50
N ALA A 81 25.98 -0.45 13.52
CA ALA A 81 25.25 -1.10 14.58
C ALA A 81 25.42 -2.64 14.61
N ASN A 82 25.87 -3.25 13.52
CA ASN A 82 26.14 -4.70 13.39
C ASN A 82 25.05 -5.58 14.02
N LEU A 83 23.77 -5.30 13.68
CA LEU A 83 22.60 -5.92 14.29
C LEU A 83 22.45 -7.39 13.91
N SER A 84 21.95 -8.21 14.83
CA SER A 84 21.65 -9.62 14.61
C SER A 84 20.40 -10.08 15.36
N GLY A 85 19.86 -11.26 15.01
CA GLY A 85 18.70 -11.86 15.66
C GLY A 85 17.50 -10.92 15.75
N LYS A 86 16.86 -10.86 16.92
CA LYS A 86 15.64 -10.05 17.10
C LYS A 86 15.83 -8.54 16.89
N GLU A 87 17.02 -8.04 17.11
CA GLU A 87 17.33 -6.61 16.89
C GLU A 87 17.36 -6.28 15.41
N LEU A 88 17.94 -7.14 14.59
CA LEU A 88 17.92 -7.01 13.14
C LEU A 88 16.47 -7.08 12.61
N VAL A 89 15.65 -7.99 13.11
CA VAL A 89 14.23 -8.09 12.71
C VAL A 89 13.47 -6.82 13.05
N ARG A 90 13.66 -6.27 14.25
CA ARG A 90 13.04 -4.99 14.64
C ARG A 90 13.50 -3.85 13.75
N TRP A 91 14.76 -3.82 13.40
CA TRP A 91 15.30 -2.80 12.49
C TRP A 91 14.71 -2.93 11.08
N LYS A 92 14.67 -4.14 10.52
CA LYS A 92 14.02 -4.43 9.22
C LYS A 92 12.58 -3.92 9.23
N TYR A 93 11.81 -4.28 10.23
CA TYR A 93 10.43 -3.83 10.39
C TYR A 93 10.31 -2.30 10.46
N GLN A 94 11.13 -1.64 11.27
CA GLN A 94 11.11 -0.19 11.40
C GLN A 94 11.47 0.52 10.08
N ARG A 95 12.46 0.00 9.36
CA ARG A 95 12.84 0.51 8.03
C ARG A 95 11.68 0.36 7.05
N TYR A 96 11.09 -0.83 6.98
CA TYR A 96 9.96 -1.17 6.13
C TYR A 96 8.72 -0.32 6.43
N ALA A 97 8.26 -0.30 7.67
CA ALA A 97 7.09 0.45 8.09
C ALA A 97 7.25 1.97 7.82
N LYS A 98 8.44 2.53 8.09
CA LYS A 98 8.71 3.94 7.79
C LYS A 98 8.75 4.24 6.29
N ASN A 99 9.25 3.33 5.47
CA ASN A 99 9.22 3.47 4.02
C ASN A 99 7.78 3.42 3.50
N TYR A 100 6.97 2.46 3.99
CA TYR A 100 5.55 2.37 3.68
C TYR A 100 4.78 3.65 4.05
N LEU A 101 4.97 4.13 5.28
CA LEU A 101 4.30 5.36 5.76
C LEU A 101 4.73 6.62 4.98
N ARG A 102 5.94 6.67 4.43
CA ARG A 102 6.34 7.76 3.53
C ARG A 102 5.58 7.73 2.22
N CYS A 103 5.31 6.53 1.68
CA CYS A 103 4.46 6.38 0.51
C CYS A 103 3.02 6.83 0.81
N VAL A 104 2.47 6.41 1.95
CA VAL A 104 1.14 6.87 2.42
C VAL A 104 1.09 8.40 2.54
N LYS A 105 2.13 9.01 3.11
CA LYS A 105 2.23 10.48 3.21
C LYS A 105 2.23 11.15 1.83
N GLY A 106 2.96 10.60 0.87
CA GLY A 106 2.99 11.12 -0.51
C GLY A 106 1.64 11.00 -1.21
N VAL A 107 0.90 9.91 -0.97
CA VAL A 107 -0.47 9.73 -1.48
C VAL A 107 -1.42 10.75 -0.84
N ASP A 108 -1.37 10.92 0.49
CA ASP A 108 -2.18 11.88 1.23
C ASP A 108 -2.00 13.31 0.70
N GLU A 109 -0.76 13.75 0.50
CA GLU A 109 -0.45 15.05 -0.09
C GLU A 109 -0.96 15.18 -1.53
N SER A 110 -0.96 14.10 -2.30
CA SER A 110 -1.47 14.08 -3.68
C SER A 110 -2.98 14.20 -3.71
N VAL A 111 -3.68 13.50 -2.82
CA VAL A 111 -5.13 13.63 -2.63
C VAL A 111 -5.49 15.04 -2.20
N GLY A 112 -4.73 15.61 -1.24
CA GLY A 112 -4.92 16.99 -0.80
C GLY A 112 -4.83 18.01 -1.97
N ARG A 113 -3.81 17.87 -2.83
CA ARG A 113 -3.68 18.72 -4.04
C ARG A 113 -4.84 18.54 -5.02
N LEU A 114 -5.29 17.29 -5.23
CA LEU A 114 -6.44 17.00 -6.08
C LEU A 114 -7.70 17.70 -5.56
N MET A 115 -7.98 17.59 -4.26
CA MET A 115 -9.14 18.20 -3.63
C MET A 115 -9.11 19.73 -3.74
N ALA A 116 -7.96 20.35 -3.48
CA ALA A 116 -7.77 21.78 -3.64
C ALA A 116 -7.99 22.24 -5.10
N THR A 117 -7.48 21.46 -6.06
CA THR A 117 -7.69 21.77 -7.50
C THR A 117 -9.17 21.72 -7.89
N LEU A 118 -9.93 20.73 -7.37
CA LEU A 118 -11.37 20.67 -7.62
C LEU A 118 -12.11 21.87 -7.04
N GLU A 119 -11.69 22.35 -5.87
CA GLU A 119 -12.24 23.56 -5.25
C GLU A 119 -11.93 24.82 -6.06
N ASP A 120 -10.67 25.03 -6.43
CA ASP A 120 -10.21 26.16 -7.22
C ASP A 120 -10.90 26.27 -8.60
N LEU A 121 -11.24 25.12 -9.19
CA LEU A 121 -11.97 25.03 -10.45
C LEU A 121 -13.50 25.11 -10.30
N GLY A 122 -14.03 25.17 -9.07
CA GLY A 122 -15.46 25.16 -8.81
C GLY A 122 -16.16 23.84 -9.15
N LEU A 123 -15.42 22.72 -9.15
CA LEU A 123 -15.92 21.39 -9.52
C LEU A 123 -16.28 20.53 -8.33
N SER A 124 -15.98 20.94 -7.10
CA SER A 124 -16.13 20.14 -5.88
C SER A 124 -17.55 19.62 -5.67
N GLU A 125 -18.57 20.40 -6.01
CA GLU A 125 -19.97 20.03 -5.83
C GLU A 125 -20.53 19.17 -6.98
N ASN A 126 -19.77 19.03 -8.06
CA ASN A 126 -20.17 18.23 -9.23
C ASN A 126 -19.18 17.09 -9.52
N THR A 127 -18.41 16.67 -8.52
CA THR A 127 -17.42 15.60 -8.67
C THR A 127 -17.55 14.62 -7.52
N VAL A 128 -17.69 13.35 -7.86
CA VAL A 128 -17.57 12.24 -6.89
C VAL A 128 -16.10 11.90 -6.77
N VAL A 129 -15.60 11.87 -5.55
CA VAL A 129 -14.22 11.46 -5.25
C VAL A 129 -14.24 10.16 -4.47
N ILE A 130 -13.53 9.15 -4.97
CA ILE A 130 -13.43 7.84 -4.34
C ILE A 130 -11.95 7.51 -4.12
N TYR A 131 -11.63 7.08 -2.90
CA TYR A 131 -10.32 6.53 -2.56
C TYR A 131 -10.50 5.07 -2.13
N SER A 132 -9.80 4.18 -2.80
CA SER A 132 -9.83 2.75 -2.49
C SER A 132 -8.51 2.09 -2.88
N SER A 133 -8.42 0.78 -2.67
CA SER A 133 -7.31 -0.08 -3.07
C SER A 133 -7.86 -1.36 -3.70
N ASP A 134 -7.03 -2.06 -4.46
CA ASP A 134 -7.34 -3.39 -5.00
C ASP A 134 -7.22 -4.49 -3.93
N GLN A 135 -6.49 -4.22 -2.84
CA GLN A 135 -6.19 -5.18 -1.77
C GLN A 135 -5.67 -4.49 -0.51
N GLY A 136 -5.62 -5.25 0.58
CA GLY A 136 -4.90 -4.86 1.78
C GLY A 136 -3.40 -5.19 1.72
N PHE A 137 -2.69 -5.07 2.85
CA PHE A 137 -1.24 -5.22 2.90
C PHE A 137 -0.74 -5.54 4.31
N TYR A 138 0.19 -6.49 4.45
CA TYR A 138 0.84 -6.78 5.72
C TYR A 138 1.94 -5.77 6.00
N VAL A 139 1.84 -5.08 7.12
CA VAL A 139 2.86 -4.12 7.57
C VAL A 139 3.46 -4.57 8.91
N GLY A 140 3.75 -5.85 9.01
CA GLY A 140 4.36 -6.48 10.18
C GLY A 140 3.40 -7.36 11.00
N ASP A 141 2.13 -7.40 10.65
CA ASP A 141 1.16 -8.31 11.26
C ASP A 141 1.55 -9.75 10.93
N HIS A 142 1.40 -10.66 11.89
CA HIS A 142 1.89 -12.05 11.79
C HIS A 142 3.40 -12.19 11.52
N GLY A 143 4.19 -11.12 11.68
CA GLY A 143 5.60 -11.07 11.27
C GLY A 143 5.81 -10.98 9.77
N TRP A 144 4.76 -10.68 9.00
CA TRP A 144 4.76 -10.72 7.54
C TRP A 144 4.84 -9.33 6.90
N TYR A 145 5.19 -9.34 5.62
CA TYR A 145 5.16 -8.19 4.71
C TYR A 145 4.52 -8.61 3.37
N ASP A 146 4.23 -7.65 2.48
CA ASP A 146 3.56 -7.89 1.20
C ASP A 146 2.08 -8.34 1.38
N LYS A 147 1.52 -9.24 0.54
CA LYS A 147 0.10 -9.48 0.34
C LYS A 147 -0.14 -10.79 -0.40
N ARG A 148 -0.11 -11.93 0.23
CA ARG A 148 -0.24 -13.20 -0.50
C ARG A 148 -1.29 -14.13 0.09
N TRP A 149 -1.67 -13.91 1.33
CA TRP A 149 -2.56 -14.80 2.07
C TRP A 149 -3.87 -14.10 2.41
N MET A 150 -4.98 -14.86 2.37
CA MET A 150 -6.33 -14.36 2.63
C MET A 150 -6.61 -14.22 4.14
N TYR A 151 -5.80 -13.38 4.81
CA TYR A 151 -6.09 -12.88 6.15
C TYR A 151 -6.63 -11.47 6.06
N GLU A 152 -7.19 -10.97 7.16
CA GLU A 152 -7.86 -9.67 7.22
C GLU A 152 -7.00 -8.54 6.65
N GLU A 153 -5.71 -8.51 6.99
CA GLU A 153 -4.77 -7.48 6.57
C GLU A 153 -4.57 -7.44 5.04
N SER A 154 -4.73 -8.58 4.37
CA SER A 154 -4.62 -8.67 2.91
C SER A 154 -5.96 -8.44 2.21
N LEU A 155 -7.08 -8.76 2.85
CA LEU A 155 -8.42 -8.64 2.29
C LEU A 155 -9.02 -7.26 2.53
N LYS A 156 -8.80 -6.68 3.72
CA LYS A 156 -9.37 -5.41 4.12
C LYS A 156 -8.65 -4.24 3.43
N MET A 157 -9.42 -3.47 2.70
CA MET A 157 -8.94 -2.27 2.02
C MET A 157 -9.80 -1.07 2.37
N PRO A 158 -9.27 0.16 2.28
CA PRO A 158 -10.07 1.35 2.50
C PRO A 158 -11.08 1.52 1.37
N PHE A 159 -12.27 2.02 1.71
CA PHE A 159 -13.21 2.60 0.78
C PHE A 159 -13.72 3.90 1.37
N ILE A 160 -13.35 5.01 0.79
CA ILE A 160 -13.76 6.36 1.22
C ILE A 160 -14.37 7.07 0.03
N ILE A 161 -15.56 7.63 0.22
CA ILE A 161 -16.26 8.33 -0.86
C ILE A 161 -16.79 9.67 -0.39
N LYS A 162 -16.59 10.70 -1.21
CA LYS A 162 -17.30 11.97 -1.16
C LYS A 162 -18.20 12.06 -2.39
N TRP A 163 -19.51 12.00 -2.16
CA TRP A 163 -20.52 12.22 -3.20
C TRP A 163 -21.42 13.38 -2.78
N PRO A 164 -21.18 14.59 -3.31
CA PRO A 164 -21.92 15.77 -2.91
C PRO A 164 -23.43 15.60 -3.04
N GLY A 165 -24.18 16.00 -2.04
CA GLY A 165 -25.64 15.89 -2.00
C GLY A 165 -26.19 14.48 -1.76
N VAL A 166 -25.34 13.46 -1.66
CA VAL A 166 -25.75 12.06 -1.42
C VAL A 166 -25.15 11.50 -0.14
N THR A 167 -23.81 11.47 -0.01
CA THR A 167 -23.17 10.93 1.19
C THR A 167 -23.16 11.97 2.32
N GLN A 168 -23.51 11.53 3.54
CA GLN A 168 -23.42 12.37 4.72
C GLN A 168 -21.94 12.49 5.17
N PRO A 169 -21.41 13.71 5.34
CA PRO A 169 -20.04 13.90 5.83
C PRO A 169 -19.82 13.24 7.19
N GLY A 170 -18.72 12.50 7.32
CA GLY A 170 -18.34 11.82 8.56
C GLY A 170 -19.16 10.56 8.88
N SER A 171 -20.06 10.13 8.00
CA SER A 171 -20.77 8.86 8.19
C SER A 171 -19.81 7.68 8.00
N VAL A 172 -20.10 6.59 8.73
CA VAL A 172 -19.41 5.30 8.61
C VAL A 172 -20.48 4.25 8.37
N ASN A 173 -20.24 3.37 7.41
CA ASN A 173 -21.04 2.17 7.15
C ASN A 173 -20.17 0.95 7.41
N GLU A 174 -20.70 -0.05 8.11
CA GLU A 174 -20.00 -1.27 8.52
C GLU A 174 -20.41 -2.51 7.69
N ASP A 175 -21.24 -2.32 6.67
CA ASP A 175 -21.64 -3.40 5.80
C ASP A 175 -20.45 -3.90 4.98
N MET A 176 -20.45 -5.21 4.69
CA MET A 176 -19.43 -5.84 3.87
C MET A 176 -19.60 -5.46 2.40
N ILE A 177 -18.58 -4.86 1.83
CA ILE A 177 -18.50 -4.52 0.41
C ILE A 177 -17.28 -5.19 -0.22
N GLN A 178 -17.29 -5.34 -1.52
CA GLN A 178 -16.22 -5.98 -2.28
C GLN A 178 -15.84 -5.14 -3.51
N ASN A 179 -14.68 -5.39 -4.08
CA ASN A 179 -14.24 -4.75 -5.33
C ASN A 179 -15.20 -5.01 -6.50
N LEU A 180 -15.90 -6.15 -6.49
CA LEU A 180 -16.92 -6.48 -7.47
C LEU A 180 -18.06 -5.46 -7.52
N ASP A 181 -18.34 -4.80 -6.39
CA ASP A 181 -19.48 -3.90 -6.24
C ASP A 181 -19.22 -2.52 -6.87
N TYR A 182 -17.98 -2.21 -7.18
CA TYR A 182 -17.61 -0.88 -7.67
C TYR A 182 -18.15 -0.62 -9.08
N ALA A 183 -18.06 -1.59 -9.96
CA ALA A 183 -18.47 -1.41 -11.35
C ALA A 183 -19.98 -1.16 -11.48
N GLU A 184 -20.80 -1.93 -10.78
CA GLU A 184 -22.26 -1.74 -10.72
C GLU A 184 -22.62 -0.40 -10.07
N THR A 185 -21.88 -0.01 -9.03
CA THR A 185 -22.04 1.29 -8.39
C THR A 185 -21.78 2.44 -9.37
N PHE A 186 -20.71 2.37 -10.14
CA PHE A 186 -20.37 3.41 -11.12
C PHE A 186 -21.38 3.49 -12.26
N LEU A 187 -21.90 2.34 -12.71
CA LEU A 187 -22.95 2.29 -13.73
C LEU A 187 -24.23 2.94 -13.20
N GLU A 188 -24.66 2.62 -11.97
CA GLU A 188 -25.85 3.23 -11.37
C GLU A 188 -25.66 4.74 -11.16
N MET A 189 -24.51 5.18 -10.67
CA MET A 189 -24.19 6.61 -10.52
C MET A 189 -24.25 7.35 -11.86
N ALA A 190 -23.82 6.70 -12.94
CA ALA A 190 -23.87 7.23 -14.31
C ALA A 190 -25.25 7.09 -14.97
N GLN A 191 -26.24 6.50 -14.28
CA GLN A 191 -27.55 6.16 -14.83
C GLN A 191 -27.48 5.26 -16.09
N ALA A 192 -26.45 4.43 -16.15
CA ALA A 192 -26.24 3.45 -17.21
C ALA A 192 -26.85 2.09 -16.81
N PRO A 193 -27.31 1.30 -17.78
CA PRO A 193 -27.82 -0.03 -17.47
C PRO A 193 -26.72 -0.95 -16.93
N ILE A 194 -27.04 -1.70 -15.87
CA ILE A 194 -26.16 -2.70 -15.30
C ILE A 194 -26.40 -4.02 -16.06
N PRO A 195 -25.38 -4.60 -16.73
CA PRO A 195 -25.51 -5.89 -17.38
C PRO A 195 -25.91 -7.01 -16.41
N ALA A 196 -26.77 -7.91 -16.84
CA ALA A 196 -27.36 -8.97 -15.99
C ALA A 196 -26.34 -10.06 -15.57
N ASP A 197 -25.21 -10.14 -16.24
CA ASP A 197 -24.11 -11.08 -15.97
C ASP A 197 -23.05 -10.54 -15.00
N MET A 198 -23.18 -9.31 -14.55
CA MET A 198 -22.33 -8.75 -13.50
C MET A 198 -22.68 -9.37 -12.14
N GLN A 199 -21.66 -9.63 -11.32
CA GLN A 199 -21.78 -10.41 -10.08
C GLN A 199 -21.83 -9.53 -8.81
N GLY A 200 -21.40 -8.27 -8.90
CA GLY A 200 -21.43 -7.31 -7.81
C GLY A 200 -22.84 -6.74 -7.58
N ARG A 201 -22.93 -5.90 -6.58
CA ARG A 201 -24.13 -5.12 -6.25
C ARG A 201 -23.77 -3.65 -6.14
N SER A 202 -24.66 -2.79 -6.63
CA SER A 202 -24.45 -1.35 -6.44
C SER A 202 -24.47 -0.97 -4.97
N LEU A 203 -23.50 -0.17 -4.56
CA LEU A 203 -23.39 0.42 -3.22
C LEU A 203 -24.26 1.69 -3.07
N VAL A 204 -24.93 2.16 -4.12
CA VAL A 204 -25.71 3.40 -4.09
C VAL A 204 -26.75 3.41 -2.97
N PRO A 205 -27.50 2.33 -2.68
CA PRO A 205 -28.40 2.28 -1.54
C PRO A 205 -27.69 2.53 -0.20
N LEU A 206 -26.54 1.86 0.05
CA LEU A 206 -25.73 2.06 1.26
C LEU A 206 -25.22 3.49 1.38
N LEU A 207 -24.79 4.07 0.26
CA LEU A 207 -24.29 5.45 0.20
C LEU A 207 -25.38 6.50 0.50
N LYS A 208 -26.64 6.14 0.24
CA LYS A 208 -27.82 6.93 0.62
C LYS A 208 -28.29 6.70 2.05
N GLY A 209 -27.65 5.79 2.79
CA GLY A 209 -28.03 5.41 4.15
C GLY A 209 -29.20 4.42 4.22
N GLU A 210 -29.48 3.72 3.14
CA GLU A 210 -30.48 2.65 3.14
C GLU A 210 -29.84 1.36 3.68
N THR A 211 -30.63 0.56 4.40
CA THR A 211 -30.20 -0.78 4.85
C THR A 211 -30.51 -1.78 3.75
N PRO A 212 -29.61 -2.74 3.46
CA PRO A 212 -29.86 -3.78 2.45
C PRO A 212 -30.97 -4.74 2.83
#